data_edacb7cec7b35ff1faee1b2d2c8260b9
#
_entry.id   edacb7cec7b35ff1faee1b2d2c8260b9
#
_cell.length_a   1.000
_cell.length_b   1.000
_cell.length_c   1.000
_cell.angle_alpha   90.00
_cell.angle_beta   90.00
_cell.angle_gamma   90.00
#
_symmetry.space_group_name_H-M   'P 1'
#
loop_
_entity.id
_entity.type
_entity.pdbx_description
1 polymer ?
#
loop_
_entity_poly.entity_id
_entity_poly.type
_entity_poly.pdbx_seq_one_letter_code
_entity_poly.pdbx_strand_id
1 'polypeptide(L)'
;MRRNFLPVGQGAFYLEQFDKKTFGKDVIIVYDCGSLTDVNLVEEEIRKHLREGEKIDAVFLSHLHADHINGLPYLLKYCDVKKIYFPLVTPVNMKILRMDQLIKSKDNFTAEFLEDPYTAIRKYARGGMPELIAVRAVETQGSIDDVIRNANRRVVQSGVNVGEEIWEKEARKIPWVFVPYNFEVDSRAKRIMQQ
;
A
#
# COMPACT_ATOMS: atom_id res chain seq x y z
N MET A 1 16.00 8.70 12.91
CA MET A 1 15.26 8.23 11.72
C MET A 1 16.23 7.53 10.78
N ARG A 2 15.85 6.36 10.24
CA ARG A 2 16.59 5.60 9.24
C ARG A 2 15.71 5.42 8.00
N ARG A 3 16.29 5.55 6.82
CA ARG A 3 15.65 5.36 5.53
C ARG A 3 16.43 4.34 4.72
N ASN A 4 15.74 3.33 4.19
CA ASN A 4 16.36 2.25 3.43
C ASN A 4 15.60 2.04 2.12
N PHE A 5 16.28 2.23 0.99
CA PHE A 5 15.86 1.76 -0.31
C PHE A 5 16.37 0.34 -0.47
N LEU A 6 15.48 -0.64 -0.46
CA LEU A 6 15.86 -2.05 -0.40
C LEU A 6 16.06 -2.62 -1.80
N PRO A 7 17.12 -3.41 -2.04
CA PRO A 7 17.52 -3.87 -3.37
C PRO A 7 16.68 -5.06 -3.83
N VAL A 8 15.47 -4.80 -4.28
CA VAL A 8 14.53 -5.85 -4.75
C VAL A 8 14.53 -6.04 -6.27
N GLY A 9 15.49 -5.44 -6.99
CA GLY A 9 15.54 -5.50 -8.44
C GLY A 9 14.51 -4.61 -9.12
N GLN A 10 13.79 -5.14 -10.15
CA GLN A 10 12.70 -4.40 -10.79
C GLN A 10 11.47 -4.43 -9.88
N GLY A 11 11.26 -3.34 -9.17
CA GLY A 11 10.19 -3.19 -8.19
C GLY A 11 10.49 -2.10 -7.19
N ALA A 12 9.72 -2.03 -6.11
CA ALA A 12 9.93 -1.06 -5.06
C ALA A 12 9.69 -1.65 -3.67
N PHE A 13 10.63 -1.35 -2.79
CA PHE A 13 10.51 -1.60 -1.36
C PHE A 13 11.35 -0.56 -0.60
N TYR A 14 10.66 0.36 0.07
CA TYR A 14 11.31 1.41 0.85
C TYR A 14 10.80 1.38 2.28
N LEU A 15 11.72 1.54 3.25
CA LEU A 15 11.46 1.43 4.66
C LEU A 15 11.90 2.70 5.39
N GLU A 16 11.00 3.30 6.17
CA GLU A 16 11.28 4.39 7.11
C GLU A 16 11.08 3.90 8.54
N GLN A 17 12.10 4.12 9.38
CA GLN A 17 12.09 3.75 10.79
C GLN A 17 12.40 4.98 11.64
N PHE A 18 11.46 5.37 12.48
CA PHE A 18 11.57 6.46 13.45
C PHE A 18 11.79 5.87 14.83
N ASP A 19 12.82 6.33 15.52
CA ASP A 19 13.18 5.84 16.85
C ASP A 19 12.50 6.64 17.98
N LYS A 20 12.09 5.95 19.03
CA LYS A 20 11.42 6.53 20.20
C LYS A 20 12.25 7.63 20.87
N LYS A 21 13.58 7.50 20.88
CA LYS A 21 14.47 8.47 21.54
C LYS A 21 14.35 9.85 20.90
N THR A 22 14.27 9.89 19.57
CA THR A 22 14.20 11.15 18.79
C THR A 22 12.75 11.65 18.63
N PHE A 23 11.82 10.72 18.44
CA PHE A 23 10.44 11.05 18.02
C PHE A 23 9.38 10.77 19.09
N GLY A 24 9.76 10.24 20.26
CA GLY A 24 8.84 9.91 21.35
C GLY A 24 8.17 8.54 21.23
N LYS A 25 8.16 7.96 20.02
CA LYS A 25 7.57 6.66 19.68
C LYS A 25 8.39 6.00 18.58
N ASP A 26 8.47 4.67 18.61
CA ASP A 26 8.96 3.91 17.46
C ASP A 26 7.84 3.81 16.42
N VAL A 27 8.12 4.22 15.19
CA VAL A 27 7.19 4.15 14.05
C VAL A 27 7.91 3.57 12.85
N ILE A 28 7.28 2.60 12.19
CA ILE A 28 7.80 1.95 10.99
C ILE A 28 6.80 2.12 9.85
N ILE A 29 7.29 2.69 8.76
CA ILE A 29 6.52 2.91 7.54
C ILE A 29 7.17 2.15 6.39
N VAL A 30 6.33 1.49 5.60
CA VAL A 30 6.72 0.83 4.35
C VAL A 30 6.09 1.58 3.18
N TYR A 31 6.86 1.82 2.13
CA TYR A 31 6.37 2.31 0.84
C TYR A 31 6.65 1.25 -0.20
N ASP A 32 5.58 0.73 -0.81
CA ASP A 32 5.59 -0.39 -1.71
C ASP A 32 6.26 -1.65 -1.12
N CYS A 33 6.01 -2.80 -1.69
CA CYS A 33 6.58 -4.07 -1.25
C CYS A 33 6.45 -5.09 -2.38
N GLY A 34 7.32 -5.01 -3.39
CA GLY A 34 7.21 -5.92 -4.52
C GLY A 34 8.43 -5.97 -5.43
N SER A 35 8.48 -7.02 -6.26
CA SER A 35 9.53 -7.27 -7.24
C SER A 35 9.01 -8.09 -8.42
N LEU A 36 9.37 -7.71 -9.64
CA LEU A 36 9.25 -8.55 -10.85
C LEU A 36 10.52 -9.33 -11.15
N THR A 37 11.64 -8.98 -10.54
CA THR A 37 12.89 -9.74 -10.71
C THR A 37 12.79 -11.08 -10.01
N ASP A 38 12.53 -11.06 -8.70
CA ASP A 38 12.28 -12.24 -7.87
C ASP A 38 11.64 -11.77 -6.55
N VAL A 39 10.46 -12.24 -6.25
CA VAL A 39 9.75 -11.90 -5.02
C VAL A 39 10.47 -12.39 -3.75
N ASN A 40 11.33 -13.40 -3.86
CA ASN A 40 12.15 -13.87 -2.73
C ASN A 40 13.14 -12.81 -2.24
N LEU A 41 13.57 -11.89 -3.11
CA LEU A 41 14.39 -10.75 -2.70
C LEU A 41 13.65 -9.86 -1.69
N VAL A 42 12.33 -9.70 -1.86
CA VAL A 42 11.50 -8.94 -0.91
C VAL A 42 11.46 -9.67 0.44
N GLU A 43 11.28 -10.99 0.46
CA GLU A 43 11.30 -11.78 1.69
C GLU A 43 12.66 -11.68 2.41
N GLU A 44 13.76 -11.79 1.68
CA GLU A 44 15.10 -11.65 2.23
C GLU A 44 15.30 -10.27 2.88
N GLU A 45 14.90 -9.20 2.21
CA GLU A 45 15.04 -7.84 2.74
C GLU A 45 14.13 -7.59 3.95
N ILE A 46 12.90 -8.18 3.98
CA ILE A 46 12.05 -8.17 5.16
C ILE A 46 12.80 -8.78 6.35
N ARG A 47 13.38 -9.98 6.20
CA ARG A 47 14.09 -10.69 7.27
C ARG A 47 15.37 -9.99 7.73
N LYS A 48 16.06 -9.26 6.85
CA LYS A 48 17.26 -8.48 7.18
C LYS A 48 16.96 -7.22 7.98
N HIS A 49 15.84 -6.58 7.72
CA HIS A 49 15.54 -5.24 8.23
C HIS A 49 14.47 -5.16 9.30
N LEU A 50 13.62 -6.20 9.40
CA LEU A 50 12.49 -6.27 10.31
C LEU A 50 12.58 -7.53 11.19
N ARG A 51 11.94 -7.50 12.34
CA ARG A 51 11.83 -8.64 13.24
C ARG A 51 10.49 -9.35 13.04
N GLU A 52 10.48 -10.65 13.31
CA GLU A 52 9.22 -11.38 13.28
C GLU A 52 8.24 -10.85 14.34
N GLY A 53 7.01 -10.54 13.90
CA GLY A 53 6.00 -9.92 14.74
C GLY A 53 6.18 -8.42 14.97
N GLU A 54 7.16 -7.78 14.31
CA GLU A 54 7.37 -6.35 14.45
C GLU A 54 6.17 -5.56 13.92
N LYS A 55 5.80 -4.49 14.65
CA LYS A 55 4.68 -3.63 14.29
C LYS A 55 5.08 -2.72 13.13
N ILE A 56 4.32 -2.76 12.05
CA ILE A 56 4.38 -1.80 10.95
C ILE A 56 3.18 -0.86 11.09
N ASP A 57 3.43 0.41 11.33
CA ASP A 57 2.36 1.39 11.60
C ASP A 57 1.56 1.72 10.33
N ALA A 58 2.23 1.80 9.18
CA ALA A 58 1.54 1.96 7.90
C ALA A 58 2.34 1.40 6.72
N VAL A 59 1.62 0.89 5.73
CA VAL A 59 2.10 0.59 4.39
C VAL A 59 1.43 1.55 3.42
N PHE A 60 2.20 2.22 2.56
CA PHE A 60 1.70 3.06 1.49
C PHE A 60 2.01 2.40 0.16
N LEU A 61 1.00 2.11 -0.63
CA LEU A 61 1.13 1.57 -1.98
C LEU A 61 0.98 2.69 -2.99
N SER A 62 2.02 2.90 -3.79
CA SER A 62 2.03 3.96 -4.80
C SER A 62 1.08 3.65 -5.95
N HIS A 63 1.05 2.38 -6.38
CA HIS A 63 0.13 1.85 -7.39
C HIS A 63 -0.01 0.32 -7.26
N LEU A 64 -0.89 -0.29 -8.05
CA LEU A 64 -1.33 -1.68 -7.84
C LEU A 64 -0.75 -2.66 -8.87
N HIS A 65 0.47 -2.45 -9.36
CA HIS A 65 1.17 -3.45 -10.17
C HIS A 65 1.94 -4.44 -9.29
N ALA A 66 2.24 -5.61 -9.81
CA ALA A 66 2.86 -6.70 -9.06
C ALA A 66 4.21 -6.31 -8.44
N ASP A 67 5.03 -5.56 -9.15
CA ASP A 67 6.33 -5.07 -8.68
C ASP A 67 6.28 -4.09 -7.50
N HIS A 68 5.08 -3.73 -7.06
CA HIS A 68 4.86 -2.88 -5.88
C HIS A 68 4.08 -3.57 -4.76
N ILE A 69 3.35 -4.68 -5.06
CA ILE A 69 2.47 -5.28 -4.06
C ILE A 69 2.64 -6.79 -3.86
N ASN A 70 3.33 -7.53 -4.75
CA ASN A 70 3.42 -8.98 -4.68
C ASN A 70 4.21 -9.53 -3.49
N GLY A 71 4.98 -8.70 -2.80
CA GLY A 71 5.69 -9.02 -1.57
C GLY A 71 4.86 -8.85 -0.29
N LEU A 72 3.67 -8.20 -0.38
CA LEU A 72 2.79 -8.02 0.79
C LEU A 72 2.45 -9.33 1.54
N PRO A 73 2.22 -10.48 0.88
CA PRO A 73 2.02 -11.74 1.58
C PRO A 73 3.13 -12.10 2.57
N TYR A 74 4.39 -11.85 2.21
CA TYR A 74 5.53 -12.09 3.11
C TYR A 74 5.55 -11.09 4.25
N LEU A 75 5.35 -9.80 3.98
CA LEU A 75 5.30 -8.76 4.99
C LEU A 75 4.18 -9.02 6.02
N LEU A 76 2.97 -9.35 5.57
CA LEU A 76 1.80 -9.61 6.39
C LEU A 76 1.93 -10.87 7.25
N LYS A 77 2.61 -11.90 6.76
CA LYS A 77 2.91 -13.12 7.53
C LYS A 77 4.00 -12.89 8.58
N TYR A 78 4.96 -12.03 8.27
CA TYR A 78 6.13 -11.83 9.11
C TYR A 78 5.93 -10.74 10.15
N CYS A 79 5.23 -9.65 9.81
CA CYS A 79 5.02 -8.47 10.63
C CYS A 79 3.55 -8.28 11.02
N ASP A 80 3.32 -7.44 12.04
CA ASP A 80 1.99 -6.99 12.46
C ASP A 80 1.67 -5.63 11.81
N VAL A 81 1.07 -5.66 10.62
CA VAL A 81 0.71 -4.45 9.86
C VAL A 81 -0.59 -3.85 10.38
N LYS A 82 -0.60 -2.54 10.68
CA LYS A 82 -1.77 -1.85 11.24
C LYS A 82 -2.64 -1.17 10.19
N LYS A 83 -2.03 -0.53 9.19
CA LYS A 83 -2.75 0.24 8.16
C LYS A 83 -2.14 -0.01 6.78
N ILE A 84 -2.99 -0.07 5.76
CA ILE A 84 -2.55 -0.14 4.35
C ILE A 84 -3.29 0.95 3.57
N TYR A 85 -2.55 1.93 3.09
CA TYR A 85 -3.03 2.99 2.20
C TYR A 85 -2.75 2.59 0.75
N PHE A 86 -3.76 2.67 -0.10
CA PHE A 86 -3.64 2.32 -1.51
C PHE A 86 -4.54 3.21 -2.40
N PRO A 87 -4.19 3.41 -3.68
CA PRO A 87 -4.99 4.25 -4.56
C PRO A 87 -6.37 3.64 -4.79
N LEU A 88 -7.42 4.45 -4.66
CA LEU A 88 -8.76 4.09 -5.10
C LEU A 88 -8.80 4.13 -6.64
N VAL A 89 -8.96 2.97 -7.26
CA VAL A 89 -8.99 2.83 -8.71
C VAL A 89 -10.43 2.70 -9.19
N THR A 90 -10.77 3.37 -10.29
CA THR A 90 -12.10 3.25 -10.92
C THR A 90 -12.34 1.84 -11.44
N PRO A 91 -13.61 1.37 -11.56
CA PRO A 91 -13.92 0.05 -12.10
C PRO A 91 -13.35 -0.21 -13.49
N VAL A 92 -13.25 0.82 -14.34
CA VAL A 92 -12.67 0.71 -15.69
C VAL A 92 -11.17 0.47 -15.60
N ASN A 93 -10.47 1.30 -14.84
CA ASN A 93 -9.01 1.18 -14.66
C ASN A 93 -8.65 -0.13 -13.93
N MET A 94 -9.51 -0.60 -13.03
CA MET A 94 -9.35 -1.89 -12.37
C MET A 94 -9.37 -3.06 -13.37
N LYS A 95 -10.28 -3.04 -14.36
CA LYS A 95 -10.31 -4.05 -15.42
C LYS A 95 -9.04 -4.03 -16.26
N ILE A 96 -8.52 -2.84 -16.59
CA ILE A 96 -7.28 -2.68 -17.36
C ILE A 96 -6.09 -3.24 -16.57
N LEU A 97 -5.96 -2.91 -15.29
CA LEU A 97 -4.92 -3.43 -14.40
C LEU A 97 -4.98 -4.96 -14.29
N ARG A 98 -6.18 -5.54 -14.18
CA ARG A 98 -6.35 -7.00 -14.14
C ARG A 98 -5.91 -7.65 -15.45
N MET A 99 -6.24 -7.06 -16.60
CA MET A 99 -5.79 -7.58 -17.90
C MET A 99 -4.26 -7.50 -18.04
N ASP A 100 -3.67 -6.36 -17.67
CA ASP A 100 -2.21 -6.19 -17.66
C ASP A 100 -1.51 -7.20 -16.76
N GLN A 101 -2.07 -7.43 -15.56
CA GLN A 101 -1.59 -8.42 -14.61
C GLN A 101 -1.60 -9.85 -15.18
N LEU A 102 -2.68 -10.25 -15.84
CA LEU A 102 -2.80 -11.57 -16.46
C LEU A 102 -1.77 -11.79 -17.58
N ILE A 103 -1.36 -10.74 -18.27
CA ILE A 103 -0.38 -10.79 -19.36
C ILE A 103 1.06 -10.82 -18.82
N LYS A 104 1.37 -9.97 -17.82
CA LYS A 104 2.74 -9.69 -17.40
C LYS A 104 3.22 -10.50 -16.21
N SER A 105 2.32 -10.96 -15.37
CA SER A 105 2.67 -11.62 -14.13
C SER A 105 1.83 -12.87 -13.88
N LYS A 106 2.46 -13.90 -13.33
CA LYS A 106 1.77 -15.10 -12.81
C LYS A 106 1.45 -14.98 -11.32
N ASP A 107 1.57 -13.80 -10.76
CA ASP A 107 1.33 -13.56 -9.34
C ASP A 107 -0.17 -13.58 -9.03
N ASN A 108 -0.57 -14.59 -8.27
CA ASN A 108 -1.98 -14.75 -7.87
C ASN A 108 -2.42 -13.71 -6.84
N PHE A 109 -1.52 -13.25 -5.95
CA PHE A 109 -1.88 -12.30 -4.91
C PHE A 109 -2.30 -10.95 -5.48
N THR A 110 -1.54 -10.42 -6.46
CA THR A 110 -1.89 -9.16 -7.11
C THR A 110 -3.27 -9.26 -7.79
N ALA A 111 -3.54 -10.36 -8.49
CA ALA A 111 -4.84 -10.58 -9.12
C ALA A 111 -5.99 -10.61 -8.08
N GLU A 112 -5.80 -11.31 -6.97
CA GLU A 112 -6.76 -11.37 -5.86
C GLU A 112 -6.95 -10.01 -5.19
N PHE A 113 -5.87 -9.26 -4.96
CA PHE A 113 -5.92 -7.92 -4.36
C PHE A 113 -6.71 -6.94 -5.25
N LEU A 114 -6.51 -7.00 -6.57
CA LEU A 114 -7.27 -6.21 -7.53
C LEU A 114 -8.76 -6.60 -7.58
N GLU A 115 -9.10 -7.82 -7.21
CA GLU A 115 -10.49 -8.26 -7.13
C GLU A 115 -11.17 -7.87 -5.82
N ASP A 116 -10.55 -8.27 -4.70
CA ASP A 116 -11.00 -7.95 -3.35
C ASP A 116 -9.81 -7.81 -2.41
N PRO A 117 -9.36 -6.57 -2.13
CA PRO A 117 -8.24 -6.31 -1.24
C PRO A 117 -8.42 -6.91 0.16
N TYR A 118 -9.65 -6.89 0.68
CA TYR A 118 -9.94 -7.41 2.02
C TYR A 118 -9.70 -8.92 2.10
N THR A 119 -10.28 -9.67 1.17
CA THR A 119 -10.13 -11.13 1.14
C THR A 119 -8.68 -11.53 0.85
N ALA A 120 -7.98 -10.83 -0.05
CA ALA A 120 -6.59 -11.08 -0.35
C ALA A 120 -5.68 -10.88 0.88
N ILE A 121 -5.80 -9.75 1.57
CA ILE A 121 -5.00 -9.42 2.76
C ILE A 121 -5.29 -10.37 3.92
N ARG A 122 -6.57 -10.70 4.17
CA ARG A 122 -6.99 -11.55 5.29
C ARG A 122 -6.32 -12.92 5.31
N LYS A 123 -5.97 -13.47 4.15
CA LYS A 123 -5.29 -14.77 4.03
C LYS A 123 -3.90 -14.78 4.67
N TYR A 124 -3.26 -13.63 4.77
CA TYR A 124 -1.87 -13.50 5.18
C TYR A 124 -1.65 -12.70 6.46
N ALA A 125 -2.65 -11.95 6.91
CA ALA A 125 -2.54 -11.06 8.07
C ALA A 125 -2.31 -11.83 9.37
N ARG A 126 -1.10 -11.77 9.92
CA ARG A 126 -0.68 -12.45 11.17
C ARG A 126 -1.24 -11.79 12.42
N GLY A 127 -1.08 -10.48 12.54
CA GLY A 127 -1.41 -9.70 13.74
C GLY A 127 -2.85 -9.19 13.82
N GLY A 128 -3.74 -9.78 13.02
CA GLY A 128 -5.10 -9.31 12.79
C GLY A 128 -5.23 -8.54 11.49
N MET A 129 -6.46 -8.27 11.07
CA MET A 129 -6.73 -7.57 9.82
C MET A 129 -6.28 -6.11 9.91
N PRO A 130 -5.37 -5.64 9.04
CA PRO A 130 -5.02 -4.23 8.99
C PRO A 130 -6.21 -3.38 8.52
N GLU A 131 -6.24 -2.12 8.94
CA GLU A 131 -7.19 -1.16 8.39
C GLU A 131 -6.84 -0.87 6.92
N LEU A 132 -7.78 -1.11 6.02
CA LEU A 132 -7.63 -0.83 4.59
C LEU A 132 -8.15 0.57 4.27
N ILE A 133 -7.31 1.43 3.69
CA ILE A 133 -7.60 2.83 3.47
C ILE A 133 -7.34 3.17 2.00
N ALA A 134 -8.43 3.36 1.26
CA ALA A 134 -8.35 3.76 -0.15
C ALA A 134 -8.21 5.27 -0.28
N VAL A 135 -7.23 5.73 -1.05
CA VAL A 135 -6.97 7.16 -1.31
C VAL A 135 -7.67 7.56 -2.60
N ARG A 136 -8.64 8.48 -2.48
CA ARG A 136 -9.40 8.99 -3.64
C ARG A 136 -8.51 9.89 -4.50
N ALA A 137 -8.63 9.81 -5.83
CA ALA A 137 -7.94 10.72 -6.74
C ALA A 137 -8.45 12.16 -6.60
N VAL A 138 -7.56 13.13 -6.85
CA VAL A 138 -7.87 14.56 -6.74
C VAL A 138 -8.98 14.97 -7.71
N GLU A 139 -8.96 14.39 -8.91
CA GLU A 139 -9.87 14.73 -10.02
C GLU A 139 -11.24 14.07 -9.91
N THR A 140 -11.43 13.11 -9.01
CA THR A 140 -12.69 12.38 -8.91
C THR A 140 -13.73 13.19 -8.13
N GLN A 141 -14.43 14.08 -8.84
CA GLN A 141 -15.67 14.72 -8.40
C GLN A 141 -16.86 13.89 -8.90
N GLY A 142 -17.40 13.00 -8.08
CA GLY A 142 -18.59 12.22 -8.46
C GLY A 142 -18.86 11.05 -7.53
N SER A 143 -20.09 10.53 -7.54
CA SER A 143 -20.56 9.46 -6.67
C SER A 143 -19.90 8.10 -6.98
N ILE A 144 -18.72 7.88 -6.40
CA ILE A 144 -18.16 6.53 -6.27
C ILE A 144 -18.76 5.83 -5.04
N ASP A 145 -19.72 6.46 -4.38
CA ASP A 145 -20.29 6.04 -3.10
C ASP A 145 -20.88 4.62 -3.13
N ASP A 146 -21.40 4.17 -4.25
CA ASP A 146 -21.97 2.83 -4.38
C ASP A 146 -20.92 1.70 -4.43
N VAL A 147 -19.72 2.00 -4.97
CA VAL A 147 -18.59 1.05 -5.00
C VAL A 147 -17.92 0.95 -3.62
N ILE A 148 -18.01 2.02 -2.84
CA ILE A 148 -17.36 2.13 -1.52
C ILE A 148 -18.18 1.45 -0.43
N ARG A 149 -19.52 1.48 -0.51
CA ARG A 149 -20.44 0.98 0.53
C ARG A 149 -20.34 -0.52 0.80
N ASN A 150 -19.87 -1.30 -0.16
CA ASN A 150 -19.76 -2.76 -0.05
C ASN A 150 -18.35 -3.26 0.28
N ALA A 151 -17.38 -2.38 0.48
CA ALA A 151 -16.01 -2.78 0.76
C ALA A 151 -15.64 -2.48 2.21
N ASN A 152 -15.10 -3.47 2.93
CA ASN A 152 -14.55 -3.32 4.29
C ASN A 152 -13.28 -2.44 4.28
N ARG A 153 -13.41 -1.18 3.83
CA ARG A 153 -12.32 -0.22 3.72
C ARG A 153 -12.81 1.19 4.01
N ARG A 154 -11.94 1.99 4.59
CA ARG A 154 -12.13 3.44 4.73
C ARG A 154 -11.62 4.16 3.48
N VAL A 155 -12.20 5.30 3.17
CA VAL A 155 -11.75 6.16 2.06
C VAL A 155 -11.30 7.50 2.62
N VAL A 156 -10.14 7.97 2.16
CA VAL A 156 -9.60 9.30 2.45
C VAL A 156 -9.41 10.09 1.16
N GLN A 157 -9.45 11.43 1.28
CA GLN A 157 -9.15 12.31 0.16
C GLN A 157 -7.64 12.42 -0.05
N SER A 158 -7.21 12.58 -1.30
CA SER A 158 -5.83 12.99 -1.60
C SER A 158 -5.50 14.32 -0.91
N GLY A 159 -4.27 14.45 -0.44
CA GLY A 159 -3.79 15.66 0.19
C GLY A 159 -4.15 15.83 1.68
N VAL A 160 -4.86 14.86 2.27
CA VAL A 160 -5.14 14.87 3.71
C VAL A 160 -3.93 14.32 4.48
N ASN A 161 -3.52 15.05 5.54
CA ASN A 161 -2.48 14.55 6.44
C ASN A 161 -3.02 13.41 7.30
N VAL A 162 -2.44 12.22 7.15
CA VAL A 162 -2.76 11.03 7.96
C VAL A 162 -1.75 10.80 9.10
N GLY A 163 -0.83 11.72 9.30
CA GLY A 163 0.22 11.61 10.31
C GLY A 163 -0.33 11.48 11.74
N GLU A 164 -1.41 12.19 12.08
CA GLU A 164 -2.05 12.09 13.41
C GLU A 164 -2.49 10.67 13.75
N GLU A 165 -2.96 9.92 12.76
CA GLU A 165 -3.40 8.53 12.94
C GLU A 165 -2.24 7.55 13.07
N ILE A 166 -1.09 7.87 12.49
CA ILE A 166 0.13 7.06 12.54
C ILE A 166 0.85 7.31 13.86
N TRP A 167 0.93 8.57 14.28
CA TRP A 167 1.58 8.96 15.53
C TRP A 167 0.71 8.74 16.79
N GLU A 168 -0.59 8.43 16.63
CA GLU A 168 -1.54 8.12 17.74
C GLU A 168 -1.54 9.23 18.80
N LYS A 169 -1.94 10.43 18.46
CA LYS A 169 -2.19 11.61 19.34
C LYS A 169 -1.32 11.80 20.62
N GLU A 170 -0.44 10.86 20.95
CA GLU A 170 0.42 10.90 22.15
C GLU A 170 1.63 11.83 22.00
N ALA A 171 2.00 12.17 20.77
CA ALA A 171 3.07 13.13 20.54
C ALA A 171 2.57 14.56 20.77
N ARG A 172 3.20 15.29 21.69
CA ARG A 172 2.97 16.74 21.92
C ARG A 172 3.13 17.60 20.66
N LYS A 173 3.80 17.09 19.65
CA LYS A 173 3.91 17.60 18.27
C LYS A 173 3.98 16.41 17.32
N ILE A 174 3.23 16.45 16.23
CA ILE A 174 3.37 15.49 15.15
C ILE A 174 4.71 15.74 14.47
N PRO A 175 5.70 14.86 14.62
CA PRO A 175 7.06 15.15 14.17
C PRO A 175 7.22 15.00 12.64
N TRP A 176 6.28 14.32 11.98
CA TRP A 176 6.31 14.01 10.55
C TRP A 176 4.93 13.96 9.94
N VAL A 177 4.78 14.52 8.74
CA VAL A 177 3.52 14.60 8.01
C VAL A 177 3.49 13.54 6.93
N PHE A 178 2.41 12.77 6.86
CA PHE A 178 2.16 11.79 5.80
C PHE A 178 0.93 12.25 5.01
N VAL A 179 1.12 12.56 3.73
CA VAL A 179 0.07 13.09 2.86
C VAL A 179 -0.01 12.22 1.61
N PRO A 180 -0.90 11.22 1.59
CA PRO A 180 -1.05 10.38 0.40
C PRO A 180 -1.76 11.15 -0.72
N TYR A 181 -1.28 10.98 -1.94
CA TYR A 181 -1.90 11.51 -3.15
C TYR A 181 -2.21 10.37 -4.11
N ASN A 182 -3.37 10.45 -4.73
CA ASN A 182 -3.76 9.63 -5.86
C ASN A 182 -4.16 10.53 -7.02
N PHE A 183 -3.67 10.22 -8.22
CA PHE A 183 -3.98 10.94 -9.46
C PHE A 183 -4.57 9.97 -10.46
N GLU A 184 -5.75 10.31 -11.01
CA GLU A 184 -6.35 9.57 -12.09
C GLU A 184 -5.80 10.08 -13.44
N VAL A 185 -4.99 9.27 -14.12
CA VAL A 185 -4.45 9.61 -15.45
C VAL A 185 -5.50 9.32 -16.51
N ASP A 186 -6.57 10.11 -16.51
CA ASP A 186 -7.73 9.96 -17.41
C ASP A 186 -7.37 10.20 -18.89
N SER A 187 -6.31 10.98 -19.15
CA SER A 187 -5.91 11.37 -20.50
C SER A 187 -5.25 10.26 -21.33
N ARG A 188 -4.57 9.29 -20.70
CA ARG A 188 -3.95 8.17 -21.42
C ARG A 188 -4.95 7.07 -21.78
N ALA A 189 -5.82 6.72 -20.84
CA ALA A 189 -6.85 5.69 -21.08
C ALA A 189 -7.82 6.13 -22.20
N LYS A 190 -8.24 7.40 -22.23
CA LYS A 190 -9.10 7.95 -23.28
C LYS A 190 -8.45 7.94 -24.66
N ARG A 191 -7.13 8.17 -24.76
CA ARG A 191 -6.40 8.09 -26.04
C ARG A 191 -6.28 6.68 -26.60
N ILE A 192 -6.13 5.67 -25.73
CA ILE A 192 -6.00 4.27 -26.17
C ILE A 192 -7.35 3.70 -26.62
N MET A 193 -8.47 4.17 -26.05
CA MET A 193 -9.80 3.72 -26.44
C MET A 193 -10.38 4.43 -27.69
N GLN A 194 -9.71 5.47 -28.19
CA GLN A 194 -10.11 6.21 -29.39
C GLN A 194 -9.32 5.82 -30.65
N GLN A 195 -8.38 4.88 -30.55
CA GLN A 195 -7.67 4.23 -31.65
C GLN A 195 -8.18 2.81 -31.90
#